data_86d4860bce2e87272c3a9837022b08f2
#
_entry.id   86d4860bce2e87272c3a9837022b08f2
#
_cell.length_a   1.000
_cell.length_b   1.000
_cell.length_c   1.000
_cell.angle_alpha   90.00
_cell.angle_beta   90.00
_cell.angle_gamma   90.00
#
_symmetry.space_group_name_H-M   'P 1'
#
loop_
_entity.id
_entity.type
_entity.pdbx_description
1 polymer ?
#
loop_
_entity_poly.entity_id
_entity_poly.type
_entity_poly.pdbx_seq_one_letter_code
_entity_poly.pdbx_strand_id
1 'polypeptide(L)'
;MALFPLTGTEGLYQPWVNAGVASVDAINASGGINGHKVDLKICDLGDTANTALACGQQAVADHAAATFGFPMTASFETYLKSAHIPIFSTQVDPLLFTSPVSFADVGSNTASFASLGKIENCKKETAIMAFPGTPSANLAFLKAFTTTATKIGLPNSVVLAPATSSDYSPYISKAVSGGADCLTLLGIGPSQVELAQAASSLPAKIKLMTSTGFLSTETIKSMGAVAQRLIVNSSTSSSTDTSNPAVRQWLAAIAKYSPSPKATDGDSAMVWSMVQALETATKRIKGPITGQATLQALNNMKTYNPGVAPPVSFSSPAPSYAQGPRNFGIWAIIVQIHKNGLLYQVGSHPWYNTFTGALYQNTVGW
;
A
#
# COMPACT_ATOMS: atom_id res chain seq x y z
N MET A 1 8.91 12.39 10.13
CA MET A 1 7.77 13.21 9.60
C MET A 1 6.83 12.32 8.82
N ALA A 2 5.52 12.50 8.94
CA ALA A 2 4.50 11.80 8.15
C ALA A 2 4.17 12.61 6.90
N LEU A 3 4.13 11.97 5.73
CA LEU A 3 3.92 12.57 4.42
C LEU A 3 2.68 11.95 3.77
N PHE A 4 1.55 12.68 3.76
CA PHE A 4 0.28 12.19 3.21
C PHE A 4 -0.45 13.28 2.43
N PRO A 5 -1.15 12.96 1.35
CA PRO A 5 -2.07 13.89 0.69
C PRO A 5 -3.37 13.97 1.52
N LEU A 6 -3.50 15.00 2.34
CA LEU A 6 -4.64 15.20 3.26
C LEU A 6 -5.69 16.15 2.69
N THR A 7 -5.27 17.06 1.82
CA THR A 7 -6.14 18.02 1.11
C THR A 7 -6.13 17.72 -0.38
N GLY A 8 -7.13 18.29 -1.10
CA GLY A 8 -7.30 18.05 -2.54
C GLY A 8 -8.26 16.89 -2.84
N THR A 9 -8.15 16.36 -4.05
CA THR A 9 -9.04 15.30 -4.56
C THR A 9 -8.80 13.94 -3.92
N GLU A 10 -7.64 13.78 -3.26
CA GLU A 10 -7.17 12.52 -2.68
C GLU A 10 -7.23 12.48 -1.14
N GLY A 11 -7.94 13.42 -0.48
CA GLY A 11 -8.01 13.59 0.98
C GLY A 11 -8.58 12.42 1.80
N LEU A 12 -8.37 11.18 1.34
CA LEU A 12 -8.93 9.95 1.93
C LEU A 12 -7.99 9.27 2.95
N TYR A 13 -6.80 9.84 3.19
CA TYR A 13 -5.73 9.15 3.93
C TYR A 13 -5.66 9.46 5.42
N GLN A 14 -6.65 10.18 5.98
CA GLN A 14 -6.69 10.48 7.42
C GLN A 14 -6.63 9.21 8.31
N PRO A 15 -7.31 8.09 7.97
CA PRO A 15 -7.18 6.86 8.73
C PRO A 15 -5.75 6.31 8.80
N TRP A 16 -4.99 6.48 7.73
CA TRP A 16 -3.60 6.02 7.66
C TRP A 16 -2.67 6.91 8.49
N VAL A 17 -2.89 8.23 8.46
CA VAL A 17 -2.20 9.16 9.39
C VAL A 17 -2.48 8.79 10.83
N ASN A 18 -3.74 8.51 11.15
CA ASN A 18 -4.16 8.12 12.51
C ASN A 18 -3.46 6.82 12.98
N ALA A 19 -3.24 5.87 12.08
CA ALA A 19 -2.45 4.68 12.38
C ALA A 19 -0.98 5.00 12.68
N GLY A 20 -0.39 5.93 11.93
CA GLY A 20 0.96 6.44 12.19
C GLY A 20 1.08 7.17 13.52
N VAL A 21 0.12 8.05 13.82
CA VAL A 21 0.02 8.76 15.13
C VAL A 21 -0.09 7.75 16.27
N ALA A 22 -1.02 6.79 16.17
CA ALA A 22 -1.21 5.77 17.21
C ALA A 22 0.04 4.91 17.42
N SER A 23 0.79 4.61 16.36
CA SER A 23 2.06 3.90 16.45
C SER A 23 3.10 4.72 17.22
N VAL A 24 3.26 6.00 16.88
CA VAL A 24 4.21 6.89 17.57
C VAL A 24 3.82 7.11 19.04
N ASP A 25 2.54 7.29 19.34
CA ASP A 25 2.06 7.46 20.69
C ASP A 25 2.26 6.20 21.53
N ALA A 26 2.08 5.00 20.95
CA ALA A 26 2.40 3.73 21.63
C ALA A 26 3.90 3.62 21.95
N ILE A 27 4.79 4.01 21.02
CA ILE A 27 6.23 4.07 21.23
C ILE A 27 6.56 5.06 22.37
N ASN A 28 5.98 6.25 22.33
CA ASN A 28 6.21 7.28 23.34
C ASN A 28 5.73 6.87 24.74
N ALA A 29 4.59 6.17 24.79
CA ALA A 29 4.05 5.63 26.05
C ALA A 29 4.90 4.49 26.63
N SER A 30 5.66 3.77 25.80
CA SER A 30 6.59 2.73 26.21
C SER A 30 8.00 3.25 26.57
N GLY A 31 8.18 4.59 26.62
CA GLY A 31 9.46 5.22 26.98
C GLY A 31 10.23 5.79 25.80
N GLY A 32 9.64 5.80 24.60
CA GLY A 32 10.26 6.32 23.38
C GLY A 32 11.35 5.42 22.80
N ILE A 33 12.17 5.98 21.94
CA ILE A 33 13.30 5.27 21.30
C ILE A 33 14.58 5.65 22.05
N ASN A 34 15.22 4.67 22.65
CA ASN A 34 16.45 4.86 23.46
C ASN A 34 16.27 5.94 24.56
N GLY A 35 15.06 6.03 25.16
CA GLY A 35 14.72 7.02 26.19
C GLY A 35 14.30 8.39 25.66
N HIS A 36 14.26 8.57 24.36
CA HIS A 36 13.83 9.82 23.71
C HIS A 36 12.43 9.70 23.13
N LYS A 37 11.57 10.67 23.40
CA LYS A 37 10.26 10.74 22.75
C LYS A 37 10.41 11.06 21.25
N VAL A 38 9.56 10.45 20.46
CA VAL A 38 9.43 10.75 19.03
C VAL A 38 8.54 11.98 18.88
N ASP A 39 9.07 13.03 18.27
CA ASP A 39 8.31 14.20 17.82
C ASP A 39 7.80 13.95 16.41
N LEU A 40 6.48 13.73 16.26
CA LEU A 40 5.85 13.46 14.98
C LEU A 40 5.32 14.75 14.37
N LYS A 41 5.89 15.16 13.25
CA LYS A 41 5.35 16.21 12.39
C LYS A 41 4.61 15.61 11.21
N ILE A 42 3.48 16.19 10.84
CA ILE A 42 2.65 15.77 9.70
C ILE A 42 2.75 16.87 8.65
N CYS A 43 3.09 16.51 7.42
CA CYS A 43 3.08 17.43 6.28
C CYS A 43 2.08 16.97 5.25
N ASP A 44 1.18 17.88 4.87
CA ASP A 44 0.21 17.63 3.80
C ASP A 44 0.88 17.81 2.44
N LEU A 45 0.96 16.70 1.70
CA LEU A 45 1.54 16.71 0.35
C LEU A 45 0.64 17.43 -0.66
N GLY A 46 -0.67 17.60 -0.35
CA GLY A 46 -1.65 18.11 -1.31
C GLY A 46 -1.62 17.30 -2.62
N ASP A 47 -2.12 17.92 -3.68
CA ASP A 47 -2.20 17.29 -5.02
C ASP A 47 -1.13 17.81 -6.00
N THR A 48 -0.13 18.60 -5.53
CA THR A 48 0.83 19.25 -6.42
C THR A 48 2.28 18.89 -6.12
N ALA A 49 3.12 18.91 -7.16
CA ALA A 49 4.56 18.73 -7.00
C ALA A 49 5.17 19.81 -6.07
N ASN A 50 4.63 21.03 -6.06
CA ASN A 50 5.15 22.12 -5.24
C ASN A 50 4.87 21.93 -3.74
N THR A 51 3.67 21.48 -3.38
CA THR A 51 3.33 21.16 -1.98
C THR A 51 4.19 20.01 -1.46
N ALA A 52 4.35 18.96 -2.27
CA ALA A 52 5.23 17.84 -1.93
C ALA A 52 6.70 18.29 -1.77
N LEU A 53 7.19 19.19 -2.65
CA LEU A 53 8.53 19.75 -2.56
C LEU A 53 8.74 20.52 -1.25
N ALA A 54 7.76 21.34 -0.83
CA ALA A 54 7.80 22.08 0.43
C ALA A 54 7.91 21.15 1.64
N CYS A 55 7.21 19.99 1.63
CA CYS A 55 7.34 18.98 2.69
C CYS A 55 8.76 18.40 2.75
N GLY A 56 9.41 18.17 1.61
CA GLY A 56 10.80 17.75 1.56
C GLY A 56 11.76 18.78 2.17
N GLN A 57 11.58 20.06 1.82
CA GLN A 57 12.36 21.16 2.39
C GLN A 57 12.17 21.25 3.91
N GLN A 58 10.91 21.14 4.36
CA GLN A 58 10.61 21.18 5.79
C GLN A 58 11.24 20.01 6.54
N ALA A 59 11.19 18.79 6.00
CA ALA A 59 11.81 17.62 6.62
C ALA A 59 13.33 17.82 6.83
N VAL A 60 14.00 18.46 5.87
CA VAL A 60 15.42 18.81 5.96
C VAL A 60 15.65 19.90 7.02
N ALA A 61 14.85 20.97 7.02
CA ALA A 61 14.95 22.07 7.98
C ALA A 61 14.70 21.61 9.43
N ASP A 62 13.78 20.66 9.60
CA ASP A 62 13.45 20.05 10.90
C ASP A 62 14.43 18.96 11.33
N HIS A 63 15.47 18.69 10.54
CA HIS A 63 16.43 17.60 10.78
C HIS A 63 15.74 16.24 11.01
N ALA A 64 14.70 15.92 10.22
CA ALA A 64 13.94 14.71 10.39
C ALA A 64 14.84 13.46 10.36
N ALA A 65 14.69 12.58 11.34
CA ALA A 65 15.44 11.33 11.36
C ALA A 65 14.92 10.32 10.32
N ALA A 66 13.66 10.43 9.92
CA ALA A 66 13.02 9.64 8.87
C ALA A 66 11.73 10.29 8.41
N THR A 67 11.25 9.86 7.25
CA THR A 67 9.88 10.14 6.80
C THR A 67 9.14 8.83 6.51
N PHE A 68 7.82 8.85 6.65
CA PHE A 68 6.95 7.74 6.26
C PHE A 68 5.63 8.26 5.71
N GLY A 69 4.97 7.47 4.87
CA GLY A 69 3.67 7.88 4.36
C GLY A 69 3.25 7.28 3.03
N PHE A 70 2.32 7.95 2.39
CA PHE A 70 1.74 7.56 1.11
C PHE A 70 1.85 8.70 0.07
N PRO A 71 3.02 8.93 -0.49
CA PRO A 71 3.20 9.99 -1.49
C PRO A 71 2.74 9.53 -2.88
N MET A 72 1.79 10.25 -3.47
CA MET A 72 1.40 10.07 -4.87
C MET A 72 2.38 10.71 -5.84
N THR A 73 3.13 11.72 -5.38
CA THR A 73 4.25 12.34 -6.09
C THR A 73 5.46 12.42 -5.18
N ALA A 74 6.64 12.15 -5.69
CA ALA A 74 7.88 12.08 -4.94
C ALA A 74 8.84 13.26 -5.24
N SER A 75 8.33 14.43 -5.62
CA SER A 75 9.17 15.60 -5.90
C SER A 75 10.05 16.05 -4.70
N PHE A 76 9.69 15.65 -3.49
CA PHE A 76 10.49 15.83 -2.26
C PHE A 76 11.75 14.94 -2.20
N GLU A 77 11.80 13.86 -3.01
CA GLU A 77 12.86 12.83 -2.93
C GLU A 77 14.27 13.40 -3.02
N THR A 78 14.50 14.35 -3.93
CA THR A 78 15.81 14.96 -4.14
C THR A 78 16.35 15.64 -2.87
N TYR A 79 15.48 16.30 -2.10
CA TYR A 79 15.88 16.92 -0.82
C TYR A 79 16.23 15.88 0.23
N LEU A 80 15.36 14.87 0.41
CA LEU A 80 15.57 13.82 1.40
C LEU A 80 16.81 12.97 1.08
N LYS A 81 17.02 12.67 -0.20
CA LYS A 81 18.21 11.97 -0.67
C LYS A 81 19.49 12.75 -0.37
N SER A 82 19.52 14.05 -0.69
CA SER A 82 20.67 14.91 -0.42
C SER A 82 20.97 15.05 1.08
N ALA A 83 19.94 15.01 1.92
CA ALA A 83 20.06 15.06 3.39
C ALA A 83 20.21 13.68 4.04
N HIS A 84 20.28 12.60 3.26
CA HIS A 84 20.32 11.22 3.74
C HIS A 84 19.17 10.84 4.68
N ILE A 85 17.98 11.41 4.47
CA ILE A 85 16.79 11.12 5.27
C ILE A 85 16.03 9.95 4.60
N PRO A 86 15.84 8.80 5.28
CA PRO A 86 15.13 7.67 4.70
C PRO A 86 13.63 7.96 4.53
N ILE A 87 13.08 7.40 3.46
CA ILE A 87 11.67 7.49 3.08
C ILE A 87 11.06 6.09 3.20
N PHE A 88 10.19 5.88 4.18
CA PHE A 88 9.41 4.66 4.29
C PHE A 88 8.02 4.88 3.69
N SER A 89 7.72 4.27 2.56
CA SER A 89 6.48 4.58 1.85
C SER A 89 5.97 3.44 0.99
N THR A 90 4.70 3.55 0.62
CA THR A 90 4.19 2.83 -0.54
C THR A 90 4.86 3.40 -1.78
N GLN A 91 5.40 2.55 -2.61
CA GLN A 91 6.11 2.99 -3.80
C GLN A 91 5.14 3.12 -4.99
N VAL A 92 4.53 4.28 -5.14
CA VAL A 92 3.66 4.59 -6.29
C VAL A 92 4.35 5.49 -7.32
N ASP A 93 5.25 6.38 -6.90
CA ASP A 93 6.03 7.23 -7.80
C ASP A 93 7.32 6.51 -8.25
N PRO A 94 7.64 6.50 -9.56
CA PRO A 94 8.85 5.86 -10.11
C PRO A 94 10.17 6.33 -9.49
N LEU A 95 10.27 7.56 -8.98
CA LEU A 95 11.47 8.06 -8.30
C LEU A 95 11.80 7.22 -7.06
N LEU A 96 10.76 6.74 -6.34
CA LEU A 96 10.96 5.94 -5.13
C LEU A 96 11.38 4.50 -5.42
N PHE A 97 11.14 4.00 -6.63
CA PHE A 97 11.50 2.62 -7.00
C PHE A 97 13.02 2.38 -7.04
N THR A 98 13.79 3.45 -7.27
CA THR A 98 15.25 3.39 -7.43
C THR A 98 16.02 4.25 -6.43
N SER A 99 15.33 5.11 -5.67
CA SER A 99 15.99 6.01 -4.72
C SER A 99 16.69 5.24 -3.60
N PRO A 100 18.00 5.49 -3.35
CA PRO A 100 18.77 4.79 -2.34
C PRO A 100 18.27 5.05 -0.90
N VAL A 101 17.44 6.07 -0.70
CA VAL A 101 16.85 6.41 0.59
C VAL A 101 15.44 5.89 0.76
N SER A 102 14.85 5.25 -0.27
CA SER A 102 13.48 4.73 -0.25
C SER A 102 13.43 3.29 0.25
N PHE A 103 12.40 2.99 1.05
CA PHE A 103 12.11 1.66 1.58
C PHE A 103 10.61 1.38 1.50
N ALA A 104 10.25 0.11 1.21
CA ALA A 104 8.91 -0.42 1.37
C ALA A 104 9.01 -1.82 1.98
N ASP A 105 8.36 -2.03 3.11
CA ASP A 105 8.42 -3.28 3.88
C ASP A 105 7.25 -4.21 3.63
N VAL A 106 6.19 -3.73 3.01
CA VAL A 106 5.01 -4.52 2.65
C VAL A 106 4.73 -4.45 1.15
N GLY A 107 4.07 -5.45 0.61
CA GLY A 107 3.91 -5.69 -0.83
C GLY A 107 2.92 -4.76 -1.55
N SER A 108 3.05 -3.46 -1.39
CA SER A 108 2.20 -2.48 -2.07
C SER A 108 2.69 -2.16 -3.49
N ASN A 109 2.47 -3.07 -4.42
CA ASN A 109 2.86 -2.86 -5.81
C ASN A 109 1.81 -3.40 -6.78
N THR A 110 1.75 -2.82 -7.98
CA THR A 110 0.76 -3.23 -8.98
C THR A 110 1.04 -4.61 -9.60
N ALA A 111 2.24 -5.17 -9.40
CA ALA A 111 2.57 -6.54 -9.80
C ALA A 111 1.68 -7.58 -9.11
N SER A 112 1.21 -7.26 -7.88
CA SER A 112 0.34 -8.15 -7.10
C SER A 112 -0.98 -8.49 -7.80
N PHE A 113 -1.49 -7.61 -8.65
CA PHE A 113 -2.71 -7.87 -9.43
C PHE A 113 -2.48 -9.02 -10.42
N ALA A 114 -1.40 -8.97 -11.20
CA ALA A 114 -1.08 -10.04 -12.15
C ALA A 114 -0.91 -11.40 -11.45
N SER A 115 -0.25 -11.41 -10.29
CA SER A 115 -0.08 -12.64 -9.52
C SER A 115 -1.39 -13.12 -8.90
N LEU A 116 -2.28 -12.21 -8.50
CA LEU A 116 -3.64 -12.54 -8.09
C LEU A 116 -4.42 -13.18 -9.25
N GLY A 117 -4.37 -12.57 -10.44
CA GLY A 117 -4.99 -13.14 -11.64
C GLY A 117 -4.50 -14.54 -11.97
N LYS A 118 -3.20 -14.81 -11.80
CA LYS A 118 -2.63 -16.17 -11.97
C LYS A 118 -3.17 -17.15 -10.93
N ILE A 119 -3.22 -16.77 -9.64
CA ILE A 119 -3.74 -17.59 -8.55
C ILE A 119 -5.22 -17.91 -8.78
N GLU A 120 -5.97 -16.92 -9.25
CA GLU A 120 -7.37 -17.04 -9.58
C GLU A 120 -7.62 -17.79 -10.90
N ASN A 121 -6.59 -18.29 -11.58
CA ASN A 121 -6.67 -19.00 -12.85
C ASN A 121 -7.37 -18.18 -13.96
N CYS A 122 -7.08 -16.89 -14.04
CA CYS A 122 -7.56 -16.03 -15.10
C CYS A 122 -6.99 -16.46 -16.45
N LYS A 123 -7.82 -16.51 -17.48
CA LYS A 123 -7.38 -16.73 -18.87
C LYS A 123 -6.84 -15.43 -19.48
N LYS A 124 -7.49 -14.32 -19.15
CA LYS A 124 -7.04 -12.96 -19.48
C LYS A 124 -7.50 -11.98 -18.42
N GLU A 125 -6.57 -11.19 -17.93
CA GLU A 125 -6.85 -10.13 -16.99
C GLU A 125 -6.83 -8.77 -17.65
N THR A 126 -7.81 -7.91 -17.34
CA THR A 126 -7.81 -6.51 -17.75
C THR A 126 -7.86 -5.61 -16.52
N ALA A 127 -6.86 -4.75 -16.36
CA ALA A 127 -6.89 -3.67 -15.39
C ALA A 127 -7.67 -2.49 -15.97
N ILE A 128 -8.72 -2.05 -15.27
CA ILE A 128 -9.51 -0.86 -15.60
C ILE A 128 -9.17 0.19 -14.56
N MET A 129 -8.54 1.27 -14.99
CA MET A 129 -8.05 2.31 -14.10
C MET A 129 -8.76 3.63 -14.33
N ALA A 130 -9.31 4.19 -13.27
CA ALA A 130 -10.01 5.46 -13.22
C ALA A 130 -9.39 6.40 -12.17
N PHE A 131 -8.09 6.70 -12.35
CA PHE A 131 -7.36 7.62 -11.48
C PHE A 131 -7.27 9.01 -12.08
N PRO A 132 -7.21 10.05 -11.24
CA PRO A 132 -6.79 11.37 -11.67
C PRO A 132 -5.39 11.32 -12.32
N GLY A 133 -5.06 12.33 -13.10
CA GLY A 133 -3.76 12.44 -13.73
C GLY A 133 -3.76 12.15 -15.22
N THR A 134 -2.56 12.13 -15.81
CA THR A 134 -2.39 11.91 -17.24
C THR A 134 -2.41 10.42 -17.61
N PRO A 135 -2.84 10.06 -18.82
CA PRO A 135 -2.77 8.66 -19.27
C PRO A 135 -1.37 8.05 -19.18
N SER A 136 -0.32 8.85 -19.42
CA SER A 136 1.07 8.38 -19.32
C SER A 136 1.48 8.04 -17.89
N ALA A 137 1.07 8.85 -16.90
CA ALA A 137 1.32 8.57 -15.48
C ALA A 137 0.59 7.30 -15.04
N ASN A 138 -0.68 7.17 -15.43
CA ASN A 138 -1.49 6.00 -15.12
C ASN A 138 -0.92 4.70 -15.74
N LEU A 139 -0.42 4.77 -16.97
CA LEU A 139 0.27 3.62 -17.59
C LEU A 139 1.59 3.30 -16.90
N ALA A 140 2.34 4.32 -16.45
CA ALA A 140 3.57 4.11 -15.69
C ALA A 140 3.29 3.40 -14.34
N PHE A 141 2.22 3.78 -13.65
CA PHE A 141 1.76 3.11 -12.43
C PHE A 141 1.44 1.63 -12.68
N LEU A 142 0.80 1.30 -13.80
CA LEU A 142 0.44 -0.08 -14.18
C LEU A 142 1.59 -0.86 -14.84
N LYS A 143 2.77 -0.27 -14.99
CA LYS A 143 3.91 -0.93 -15.65
C LYS A 143 4.32 -2.24 -14.94
N ALA A 144 4.30 -2.25 -13.62
CA ALA A 144 4.65 -3.46 -12.87
C ALA A 144 3.59 -4.57 -13.09
N PHE A 145 2.31 -4.23 -13.15
CA PHE A 145 1.25 -5.16 -13.51
C PHE A 145 1.50 -5.79 -14.89
N THR A 146 1.60 -4.99 -15.94
CA THR A 146 1.75 -5.49 -17.32
C THR A 146 3.04 -6.29 -17.52
N THR A 147 4.14 -5.83 -16.92
CA THR A 147 5.43 -6.51 -16.99
C THR A 147 5.38 -7.86 -16.28
N THR A 148 4.81 -7.91 -15.06
CA THR A 148 4.67 -9.14 -14.29
C THR A 148 3.74 -10.11 -14.98
N ALA A 149 2.56 -9.67 -15.44
CA ALA A 149 1.62 -10.50 -16.18
C ALA A 149 2.29 -11.18 -17.39
N THR A 150 3.04 -10.42 -18.18
CA THR A 150 3.81 -10.96 -19.31
C THR A 150 4.84 -12.00 -18.86
N LYS A 151 5.58 -11.73 -17.78
CA LYS A 151 6.61 -12.64 -17.24
C LYS A 151 6.04 -13.97 -16.73
N ILE A 152 4.86 -13.95 -16.14
CA ILE A 152 4.19 -15.16 -15.61
C ILE A 152 3.28 -15.84 -16.65
N GLY A 153 3.25 -15.35 -17.88
CA GLY A 153 2.46 -15.90 -18.98
C GLY A 153 0.96 -15.65 -18.88
N LEU A 154 0.54 -14.59 -18.20
CA LEU A 154 -0.87 -14.19 -18.09
C LEU A 154 -1.22 -13.17 -19.18
N PRO A 155 -2.09 -13.51 -20.15
CA PRO A 155 -2.62 -12.56 -21.10
C PRO A 155 -3.26 -11.37 -20.38
N ASN A 156 -2.88 -10.15 -20.76
CA ASN A 156 -3.35 -8.97 -20.06
C ASN A 156 -3.63 -7.79 -20.97
N SER A 157 -4.39 -6.83 -20.47
CA SER A 157 -4.62 -5.54 -21.10
C SER A 157 -4.94 -4.46 -20.07
N VAL A 158 -4.89 -3.20 -20.50
CA VAL A 158 -5.21 -2.05 -19.67
C VAL A 158 -6.29 -1.23 -20.38
N VAL A 159 -7.26 -0.78 -19.61
CA VAL A 159 -8.29 0.18 -20.04
C VAL A 159 -8.21 1.38 -19.11
N LEU A 160 -7.89 2.56 -19.65
CA LEU A 160 -7.93 3.80 -18.89
C LEU A 160 -9.31 4.44 -19.07
N ALA A 161 -9.92 4.85 -17.98
CA ALA A 161 -11.16 5.59 -17.90
C ALA A 161 -10.92 6.92 -17.19
N PRO A 162 -11.63 8.01 -17.57
CA PRO A 162 -11.55 9.26 -16.80
C PRO A 162 -12.04 9.05 -15.37
N ALA A 163 -11.32 9.59 -14.39
CA ALA A 163 -11.71 9.49 -12.98
C ALA A 163 -13.05 10.17 -12.67
N THR A 164 -13.46 11.09 -13.52
CA THR A 164 -14.73 11.85 -13.41
C THR A 164 -15.83 11.34 -14.34
N SER A 165 -15.71 10.10 -14.86
CA SER A 165 -16.76 9.52 -15.68
C SER A 165 -18.01 9.27 -14.85
N SER A 166 -19.18 9.60 -15.39
CA SER A 166 -20.48 9.28 -14.77
C SER A 166 -21.00 7.89 -15.14
N ASP A 167 -20.34 7.21 -16.07
CA ASP A 167 -20.68 5.84 -16.50
C ASP A 167 -19.43 5.07 -16.91
N TYR A 168 -19.15 3.99 -16.20
CA TYR A 168 -18.03 3.09 -16.49
C TYR A 168 -18.41 1.86 -17.30
N SER A 169 -19.70 1.68 -17.64
CA SER A 169 -20.18 0.52 -18.42
C SER A 169 -19.49 0.34 -19.77
N PRO A 170 -19.15 1.40 -20.54
CA PRO A 170 -18.41 1.25 -21.81
C PRO A 170 -17.00 0.66 -21.61
N TYR A 171 -16.32 1.02 -20.53
CA TYR A 171 -14.98 0.54 -20.22
C TYR A 171 -14.99 -0.92 -19.74
N ILE A 172 -15.98 -1.28 -18.92
CA ILE A 172 -16.25 -2.67 -18.52
C ILE A 172 -16.57 -3.52 -19.76
N SER A 173 -17.47 -3.06 -20.62
CA SER A 173 -17.85 -3.76 -21.86
C SER A 173 -16.65 -3.95 -22.79
N LYS A 174 -15.80 -2.93 -22.93
CA LYS A 174 -14.55 -3.02 -23.70
C LYS A 174 -13.61 -4.11 -23.18
N ALA A 175 -13.44 -4.22 -21.87
CA ALA A 175 -12.60 -5.25 -21.26
C ALA A 175 -13.16 -6.66 -21.50
N VAL A 176 -14.45 -6.86 -21.27
CA VAL A 176 -15.13 -8.16 -21.43
C VAL A 176 -15.16 -8.58 -22.91
N SER A 177 -15.52 -7.68 -23.84
CA SER A 177 -15.50 -7.97 -25.28
C SER A 177 -14.09 -8.22 -25.80
N GLY A 178 -13.07 -7.68 -25.14
CA GLY A 178 -11.68 -7.99 -25.37
C GLY A 178 -11.24 -9.38 -24.85
N GLY A 179 -12.16 -10.16 -24.29
CA GLY A 179 -11.95 -11.54 -23.84
C GLY A 179 -11.46 -11.66 -22.39
N ALA A 180 -11.55 -10.61 -21.57
CA ALA A 180 -11.19 -10.69 -20.15
C ALA A 180 -12.22 -11.53 -19.37
N ASP A 181 -11.75 -12.45 -18.55
CA ASP A 181 -12.53 -13.18 -17.55
C ASP A 181 -12.18 -12.74 -16.12
N CYS A 182 -11.17 -11.87 -15.98
CA CYS A 182 -10.82 -11.20 -14.74
C CYS A 182 -10.67 -9.69 -14.98
N LEU A 183 -11.32 -8.90 -14.14
CA LEU A 183 -11.28 -7.44 -14.18
C LEU A 183 -10.69 -6.92 -12.87
N THR A 184 -9.55 -6.26 -12.96
CA THR A 184 -8.95 -5.54 -11.83
C THR A 184 -9.43 -4.09 -11.87
N LEU A 185 -10.27 -3.73 -10.90
CA LEU A 185 -10.94 -2.44 -10.80
C LEU A 185 -10.11 -1.50 -9.90
N LEU A 186 -9.61 -0.42 -10.48
CA LEU A 186 -8.72 0.54 -9.84
C LEU A 186 -9.33 1.94 -9.94
N GLY A 187 -10.01 2.35 -8.90
CA GLY A 187 -10.58 3.68 -8.72
C GLY A 187 -10.24 4.24 -7.34
N ILE A 188 -10.51 5.52 -7.13
CA ILE A 188 -10.33 6.18 -5.83
C ILE A 188 -11.65 6.80 -5.40
N GLY A 189 -12.13 6.49 -4.19
CA GLY A 189 -13.37 7.03 -3.67
C GLY A 189 -14.58 6.72 -4.55
N PRO A 190 -15.28 7.75 -5.08
CA PRO A 190 -16.47 7.55 -5.91
C PRO A 190 -16.22 6.72 -7.17
N SER A 191 -15.10 6.91 -7.88
CA SER A 191 -14.80 6.16 -9.09
C SER A 191 -14.62 4.66 -8.83
N GLN A 192 -14.14 4.27 -7.66
CA GLN A 192 -14.04 2.86 -7.26
C GLN A 192 -15.45 2.25 -7.05
N VAL A 193 -16.36 3.00 -6.43
CA VAL A 193 -17.76 2.58 -6.25
C VAL A 193 -18.45 2.38 -7.59
N GLU A 194 -18.35 3.36 -8.47
CA GLU A 194 -19.02 3.36 -9.78
C GLU A 194 -18.45 2.27 -10.72
N LEU A 195 -17.13 2.03 -10.71
CA LEU A 195 -16.53 0.89 -11.41
C LEU A 195 -17.10 -0.44 -10.93
N ALA A 196 -17.19 -0.64 -9.61
CA ALA A 196 -17.75 -1.88 -9.05
C ALA A 196 -19.23 -2.02 -9.40
N GLN A 197 -20.02 -0.94 -9.31
CA GLN A 197 -21.43 -0.94 -9.66
C GLN A 197 -21.65 -1.21 -11.15
N ALA A 198 -20.85 -0.62 -12.06
CA ALA A 198 -20.90 -0.91 -13.50
C ALA A 198 -20.60 -2.40 -13.81
N ALA A 199 -19.75 -3.04 -13.00
CA ALA A 199 -19.44 -4.46 -13.13
C ALA A 199 -20.46 -5.39 -12.43
N SER A 200 -21.44 -4.84 -11.69
CA SER A 200 -22.34 -5.63 -10.83
C SER A 200 -23.23 -6.62 -11.60
N SER A 201 -23.65 -6.26 -12.82
CA SER A 201 -24.49 -7.09 -13.69
C SER A 201 -23.73 -8.18 -14.44
N LEU A 202 -22.40 -8.21 -14.37
CA LEU A 202 -21.61 -9.22 -15.06
C LEU A 202 -21.89 -10.62 -14.50
N PRO A 203 -21.84 -11.66 -15.36
CA PRO A 203 -21.94 -13.05 -14.89
C PRO A 203 -20.91 -13.38 -13.80
N ALA A 204 -21.26 -14.26 -12.88
CA ALA A 204 -20.38 -14.67 -11.76
C ALA A 204 -19.03 -15.29 -12.23
N LYS A 205 -18.98 -15.82 -13.44
CA LYS A 205 -17.74 -16.33 -14.05
C LYS A 205 -16.70 -15.24 -14.34
N ILE A 206 -17.11 -13.97 -14.42
CA ILE A 206 -16.19 -12.84 -14.53
C ILE A 206 -15.78 -12.46 -13.12
N LYS A 207 -14.50 -12.64 -12.80
CA LYS A 207 -13.93 -12.30 -11.50
C LYS A 207 -13.65 -10.82 -11.41
N LEU A 208 -14.07 -10.22 -10.31
CA LEU A 208 -13.82 -8.81 -10.01
C LEU A 208 -12.75 -8.72 -8.93
N MET A 209 -11.67 -8.02 -9.20
CA MET A 209 -10.50 -7.92 -8.32
C MET A 209 -10.20 -6.46 -8.00
N THR A 210 -9.63 -6.22 -6.82
CA THR A 210 -9.13 -4.90 -6.40
C THR A 210 -8.10 -5.06 -5.27
N SER A 211 -7.69 -3.96 -4.63
CA SER A 211 -6.78 -3.96 -3.48
C SER A 211 -7.40 -3.21 -2.30
N THR A 212 -6.96 -3.57 -1.08
CA THR A 212 -7.34 -2.87 0.15
C THR A 212 -7.06 -1.38 0.10
N GLY A 213 -6.02 -0.94 -0.60
CA GLY A 213 -5.67 0.48 -0.74
C GLY A 213 -6.75 1.35 -1.43
N PHE A 214 -7.70 0.74 -2.14
CA PHE A 214 -8.82 1.42 -2.80
C PHE A 214 -10.14 1.28 -2.05
N LEU A 215 -10.11 0.69 -0.86
CA LEU A 215 -11.29 0.35 -0.08
C LEU A 215 -11.29 1.08 1.27
N SER A 216 -12.25 1.97 1.47
CA SER A 216 -12.63 2.47 2.79
C SER A 216 -13.95 1.83 3.24
N THR A 217 -14.29 1.94 4.51
CA THR A 217 -15.60 1.50 5.03
C THR A 217 -16.74 2.14 4.25
N GLU A 218 -16.63 3.43 3.92
CA GLU A 218 -17.62 4.15 3.12
C GLU A 218 -17.70 3.62 1.69
N THR A 219 -16.55 3.39 1.06
CA THR A 219 -16.49 2.83 -0.30
C THR A 219 -17.15 1.47 -0.36
N ILE A 220 -16.83 0.57 0.58
CA ILE A 220 -17.43 -0.76 0.68
C ILE A 220 -18.96 -0.66 0.88
N LYS A 221 -19.40 0.19 1.80
CA LYS A 221 -20.83 0.42 2.06
C LYS A 221 -21.56 0.95 0.83
N SER A 222 -20.96 1.89 0.11
CA SER A 222 -21.55 2.51 -1.08
C SER A 222 -21.62 1.57 -2.27
N MET A 223 -20.73 0.59 -2.38
CA MET A 223 -20.80 -0.47 -3.39
C MET A 223 -22.00 -1.40 -3.19
N GLY A 224 -22.47 -1.57 -1.94
CA GLY A 224 -23.57 -2.48 -1.62
C GLY A 224 -23.20 -3.95 -1.88
N ALA A 225 -24.13 -4.71 -2.46
CA ALA A 225 -23.95 -6.15 -2.65
C ALA A 225 -22.77 -6.55 -3.55
N VAL A 226 -22.37 -5.70 -4.50
CA VAL A 226 -21.27 -6.02 -5.42
C VAL A 226 -19.92 -6.09 -4.68
N ALA A 227 -19.78 -5.40 -3.54
CA ALA A 227 -18.57 -5.47 -2.73
C ALA A 227 -18.20 -6.91 -2.36
N GLN A 228 -19.18 -7.76 -2.07
CA GLN A 228 -18.96 -9.17 -1.70
C GLN A 228 -18.48 -10.06 -2.86
N ARG A 229 -18.54 -9.56 -4.11
CA ARG A 229 -17.99 -10.24 -5.29
C ARG A 229 -16.52 -9.94 -5.53
N LEU A 230 -15.99 -8.92 -4.86
CA LEU A 230 -14.60 -8.51 -5.03
C LEU A 230 -13.66 -9.51 -4.37
N ILE A 231 -12.69 -9.96 -5.14
CA ILE A 231 -11.50 -10.65 -4.67
C ILE A 231 -10.46 -9.55 -4.41
N VAL A 232 -10.07 -9.40 -3.15
CA VAL A 232 -9.27 -8.25 -2.74
C VAL A 232 -7.87 -8.72 -2.37
N ASN A 233 -6.84 -8.13 -2.95
CA ASN A 233 -5.50 -8.33 -2.45
C ASN A 233 -5.21 -7.36 -1.30
N SER A 234 -4.44 -7.82 -0.34
CA SER A 234 -3.94 -7.01 0.78
C SER A 234 -2.44 -7.22 0.93
N SER A 235 -1.73 -6.18 1.27
CA SER A 235 -0.30 -6.24 1.60
C SER A 235 -0.05 -6.53 3.08
N THR A 236 -1.10 -6.56 3.90
CA THR A 236 -1.04 -6.83 5.33
C THR A 236 -2.19 -7.75 5.77
N SER A 237 -2.03 -8.37 6.93
CA SER A 237 -3.13 -9.07 7.62
C SER A 237 -4.31 -8.14 7.84
N SER A 238 -5.52 -8.68 7.72
CA SER A 238 -6.74 -7.93 8.00
C SER A 238 -6.90 -7.60 9.49
N SER A 239 -7.60 -6.51 9.80
CA SER A 239 -8.00 -6.18 11.18
C SER A 239 -8.89 -7.24 11.86
N THR A 240 -9.48 -8.15 11.08
CA THR A 240 -10.25 -9.27 11.61
C THR A 240 -9.40 -10.48 12.03
N ASP A 241 -8.11 -10.51 11.64
CA ASP A 241 -7.19 -11.58 12.04
C ASP A 241 -6.66 -11.34 13.46
N THR A 242 -7.54 -11.44 14.44
CA THR A 242 -7.19 -11.25 15.86
C THR A 242 -6.41 -12.43 16.45
N SER A 243 -6.18 -13.49 15.72
CA SER A 243 -5.25 -14.56 16.09
C SER A 243 -3.80 -14.09 16.02
N ASN A 244 -3.49 -13.17 15.09
CA ASN A 244 -2.17 -12.58 14.91
C ASN A 244 -1.83 -11.58 16.04
N PRO A 245 -0.73 -11.79 16.81
CA PRO A 245 -0.33 -10.88 17.90
C PRO A 245 -0.05 -9.45 17.44
N ALA A 246 0.54 -9.25 16.26
CA ALA A 246 0.84 -7.92 15.72
C ALA A 246 -0.43 -7.16 15.36
N VAL A 247 -1.43 -7.86 14.81
CA VAL A 247 -2.76 -7.28 14.56
C VAL A 247 -3.40 -6.83 15.87
N ARG A 248 -3.36 -7.67 16.92
CA ARG A 248 -3.89 -7.26 18.24
C ARG A 248 -3.16 -6.04 18.81
N GLN A 249 -1.83 -5.98 18.67
CA GLN A 249 -1.04 -4.85 19.11
C GLN A 249 -1.39 -3.56 18.38
N TRP A 250 -1.51 -3.64 17.05
CA TRP A 250 -1.96 -2.52 16.21
C TRP A 250 -3.36 -2.04 16.62
N LEU A 251 -4.33 -2.94 16.70
CA LEU A 251 -5.71 -2.60 17.09
C LEU A 251 -5.78 -1.98 18.50
N ALA A 252 -5.01 -2.50 19.45
CA ALA A 252 -4.95 -1.95 20.83
C ALA A 252 -4.39 -0.52 20.83
N ALA A 253 -3.37 -0.24 20.02
CA ALA A 253 -2.83 1.11 19.89
C ALA A 253 -3.82 2.07 19.23
N ILE A 254 -4.48 1.65 18.14
CA ILE A 254 -5.55 2.42 17.50
C ILE A 254 -6.67 2.74 18.48
N ALA A 255 -7.15 1.75 19.22
CA ALA A 255 -8.21 1.94 20.21
C ALA A 255 -7.84 2.92 21.33
N LYS A 256 -6.55 2.96 21.72
CA LYS A 256 -6.07 3.79 22.82
C LYS A 256 -5.70 5.21 22.40
N TYR A 257 -5.05 5.37 21.25
CA TYR A 257 -4.41 6.61 20.83
C TYR A 257 -5.07 7.28 19.62
N SER A 258 -5.86 6.51 18.86
CA SER A 258 -6.61 7.04 17.72
C SER A 258 -7.95 6.31 17.59
N PRO A 259 -8.95 6.66 18.39
CA PRO A 259 -10.22 5.92 18.50
C PRO A 259 -11.12 6.05 17.27
N SER A 260 -10.70 6.61 16.18
CA SER A 260 -11.49 6.65 14.94
C SER A 260 -11.70 5.23 14.41
N PRO A 261 -12.97 4.78 14.17
CA PRO A 261 -13.24 3.47 13.57
C PRO A 261 -12.56 3.27 12.21
N LYS A 262 -12.32 4.36 11.48
CA LYS A 262 -11.69 4.37 10.16
C LYS A 262 -10.17 4.15 10.19
N ALA A 263 -9.53 4.25 11.36
CA ALA A 263 -8.09 4.03 11.48
C ALA A 263 -7.67 2.57 11.27
N THR A 264 -8.61 1.65 11.06
CA THR A 264 -8.36 0.25 10.70
C THR A 264 -8.71 -0.07 9.24
N ASP A 265 -9.11 0.94 8.46
CA ASP A 265 -9.47 0.80 7.06
C ASP A 265 -8.25 0.74 6.12
N GLY A 266 -8.45 0.13 4.96
CA GLY A 266 -7.45 0.09 3.90
C GLY A 266 -6.11 -0.47 4.36
N ASP A 267 -5.05 0.26 4.02
CA ASP A 267 -3.68 -0.14 4.33
C ASP A 267 -3.12 0.53 5.60
N SER A 268 -3.97 0.88 6.57
CA SER A 268 -3.53 1.50 7.84
C SER A 268 -2.56 0.61 8.63
N ALA A 269 -2.69 -0.72 8.56
CA ALA A 269 -1.71 -1.67 9.12
C ALA A 269 -0.32 -1.54 8.46
N MET A 270 -0.28 -1.15 7.19
CA MET A 270 0.98 -0.88 6.49
C MET A 270 1.69 0.33 7.09
N VAL A 271 0.97 1.42 7.35
CA VAL A 271 1.54 2.60 8.01
C VAL A 271 2.02 2.28 9.42
N TRP A 272 1.26 1.48 10.17
CA TRP A 272 1.72 0.93 11.44
C TRP A 272 3.06 0.21 11.28
N SER A 273 3.19 -0.70 10.30
CA SER A 273 4.42 -1.45 10.04
C SER A 273 5.60 -0.54 9.70
N MET A 274 5.39 0.50 8.89
CA MET A 274 6.45 1.48 8.54
C MET A 274 7.06 2.12 9.78
N VAL A 275 6.22 2.54 10.73
CA VAL A 275 6.68 3.17 11.98
C VAL A 275 7.39 2.15 12.87
N GLN A 276 6.91 0.90 12.94
CA GLN A 276 7.57 -0.18 13.68
C GLN A 276 8.93 -0.56 13.07
N ALA A 277 9.07 -0.51 11.74
CA ALA A 277 10.35 -0.73 11.08
C ALA A 277 11.36 0.37 11.42
N LEU A 278 10.91 1.63 11.40
CA LEU A 278 11.74 2.77 11.82
C LEU A 278 12.16 2.66 13.29
N GLU A 279 11.24 2.30 14.19
CA GLU A 279 11.55 2.04 15.59
C GLU A 279 12.61 0.94 15.75
N THR A 280 12.43 -0.18 15.05
CA THR A 280 13.33 -1.33 15.10
C THR A 280 14.74 -0.98 14.61
N ALA A 281 14.84 -0.18 13.55
CA ALA A 281 16.12 0.29 13.01
C ALA A 281 16.79 1.28 13.97
N THR A 282 16.04 2.27 14.47
CA THR A 282 16.57 3.36 15.28
C THR A 282 16.97 2.93 16.68
N LYS A 283 16.33 1.94 17.26
CA LYS A 283 16.74 1.33 18.56
C LYS A 283 18.17 0.75 18.53
N ARG A 284 18.70 0.43 17.36
CA ARG A 284 20.06 -0.10 17.19
C ARG A 284 21.13 0.98 17.09
N ILE A 285 20.75 2.25 16.98
CA ILE A 285 21.67 3.38 16.83
C ILE A 285 22.28 3.70 18.20
N LYS A 286 23.64 3.70 18.24
CA LYS A 286 24.40 4.16 19.40
C LYS A 286 24.80 5.62 19.14
N GLY A 287 24.15 6.57 19.78
CA GLY A 287 24.39 8.01 19.60
C GLY A 287 23.18 8.74 19.01
N PRO A 288 23.38 9.94 18.44
CA PRO A 288 22.29 10.75 17.91
C PRO A 288 21.52 10.05 16.79
N ILE A 289 20.19 10.05 16.88
CA ILE A 289 19.31 9.51 15.85
C ILE A 289 19.12 10.59 14.77
N THR A 290 19.92 10.52 13.72
CA THR A 290 19.87 11.41 12.54
C THR A 290 19.35 10.68 11.34
N GLY A 291 18.97 11.43 10.25
CA GLY A 291 18.58 10.83 8.97
C GLY A 291 19.63 9.85 8.44
N GLN A 292 20.90 10.26 8.42
CA GLN A 292 22.00 9.40 7.96
C GLN A 292 22.18 8.15 8.82
N ALA A 293 22.13 8.28 10.16
CA ALA A 293 22.25 7.14 11.06
C ALA A 293 21.07 6.16 10.89
N THR A 294 19.85 6.68 10.71
CA THR A 294 18.66 5.88 10.44
C THR A 294 18.75 5.16 9.10
N LEU A 295 19.21 5.85 8.05
CA LEU A 295 19.44 5.26 6.73
C LEU A 295 20.45 4.11 6.78
N GLN A 296 21.55 4.30 7.50
CA GLN A 296 22.57 3.25 7.70
C GLN A 296 21.99 2.06 8.48
N ALA A 297 21.22 2.32 9.53
CA ALA A 297 20.60 1.27 10.34
C ALA A 297 19.61 0.44 9.50
N LEU A 298 18.80 1.07 8.66
CA LEU A 298 17.89 0.39 7.72
C LEU A 298 18.65 -0.45 6.69
N ASN A 299 19.66 0.10 6.03
CA ASN A 299 20.48 -0.63 5.03
C ASN A 299 21.20 -1.84 5.65
N ASN A 300 21.54 -1.79 6.94
CA ASN A 300 22.16 -2.90 7.67
C ASN A 300 21.14 -3.89 8.26
N MET A 301 19.85 -3.62 8.18
CA MET A 301 18.79 -4.47 8.70
C MET A 301 18.49 -5.61 7.71
N LYS A 302 19.18 -6.75 7.89
CA LYS A 302 19.06 -7.92 7.00
C LYS A 302 17.68 -8.54 7.03
N THR A 303 17.02 -8.54 8.20
CA THR A 303 15.70 -9.12 8.38
C THR A 303 14.87 -8.21 9.27
N TYR A 304 13.67 -7.92 8.83
CA TYR A 304 12.63 -7.26 9.59
C TYR A 304 11.35 -8.10 9.50
N ASN A 305 10.75 -8.37 10.66
CA ASN A 305 9.46 -9.03 10.75
C ASN A 305 8.40 -7.97 11.09
N PRO A 306 7.56 -7.57 10.12
CA PRO A 306 6.47 -6.62 10.36
C PRO A 306 5.35 -7.19 11.24
N GLY A 307 5.26 -8.50 11.39
CA GLY A 307 4.20 -9.18 12.12
C GLY A 307 2.83 -9.16 11.43
N VAL A 308 2.52 -8.09 10.70
CA VAL A 308 1.29 -7.97 9.88
C VAL A 308 1.48 -8.44 8.44
N ALA A 309 2.68 -8.83 8.07
CA ALA A 309 3.07 -9.40 6.78
C ALA A 309 4.29 -10.31 6.99
N PRO A 310 4.64 -11.20 6.03
CA PRO A 310 5.83 -12.01 6.12
C PRO A 310 7.11 -11.19 6.28
N PRO A 311 8.17 -11.75 6.91
CA PRO A 311 9.45 -11.10 7.07
C PRO A 311 10.05 -10.65 5.75
N VAL A 312 10.73 -9.50 5.77
CA VAL A 312 11.43 -8.92 4.63
C VAL A 312 12.92 -8.73 4.92
N SER A 313 13.71 -8.59 3.86
CA SER A 313 15.13 -8.28 3.97
C SER A 313 15.45 -7.04 3.15
N PHE A 314 15.94 -5.99 3.79
CA PHE A 314 16.35 -4.78 3.08
C PHE A 314 17.67 -4.94 2.30
N SER A 315 18.30 -6.11 2.41
CA SER A 315 19.43 -6.51 1.56
C SER A 315 19.02 -7.37 0.34
N SER A 316 17.73 -7.73 0.21
CA SER A 316 17.19 -8.57 -0.86
C SER A 316 16.02 -7.89 -1.55
N PRO A 317 16.32 -6.93 -2.44
CA PRO A 317 15.27 -6.17 -3.12
C PRO A 317 14.44 -7.04 -4.06
N ALA A 318 13.24 -6.56 -4.39
CA ALA A 318 12.39 -7.13 -5.41
C ALA A 318 13.09 -7.19 -6.79
N PRO A 319 12.62 -8.05 -7.70
CA PRO A 319 13.14 -8.07 -9.07
C PRO A 319 13.05 -6.71 -9.74
N SER A 320 14.15 -6.22 -10.31
CA SER A 320 14.25 -4.88 -10.89
C SER A 320 13.30 -4.61 -12.05
N TYR A 321 12.83 -5.66 -12.74
CA TYR A 321 11.85 -5.51 -13.83
C TYR A 321 10.48 -5.04 -13.37
N ALA A 322 10.17 -5.18 -12.10
CA ALA A 322 8.83 -4.91 -11.59
C ALA A 322 8.63 -3.45 -11.19
N GLN A 323 9.33 -2.94 -10.20
CA GLN A 323 9.22 -1.54 -9.76
C GLN A 323 10.56 -1.04 -9.18
N GLY A 324 11.68 -1.53 -9.74
CA GLY A 324 13.00 -1.17 -9.25
C GLY A 324 13.41 -1.85 -7.95
N PRO A 325 14.68 -1.65 -7.53
CA PRO A 325 15.32 -2.45 -6.48
C PRO A 325 14.97 -2.03 -5.05
N ARG A 326 14.16 -1.00 -4.83
CA ARG A 326 13.87 -0.48 -3.48
C ARG A 326 12.54 -0.93 -2.89
N ASN A 327 11.84 -1.84 -3.56
CA ASN A 327 10.69 -2.54 -2.99
C ASN A 327 11.19 -3.84 -2.34
N PHE A 328 11.01 -3.97 -1.04
CA PHE A 328 11.43 -5.13 -0.25
C PHE A 328 10.25 -5.99 0.18
N GLY A 329 9.05 -5.40 0.30
CA GLY A 329 7.80 -6.10 0.53
C GLY A 329 7.31 -6.77 -0.74
N ILE A 330 7.39 -8.10 -0.79
CA ILE A 330 7.06 -8.90 -1.98
C ILE A 330 5.88 -9.85 -1.75
N TRP A 331 5.17 -9.69 -0.65
CA TRP A 331 4.09 -10.58 -0.26
C TRP A 331 2.74 -9.88 -0.24
N ALA A 332 1.73 -10.58 -0.68
CA ALA A 332 0.33 -10.18 -0.55
C ALA A 332 -0.53 -11.37 -0.14
N ILE A 333 -1.72 -11.08 0.34
CA ILE A 333 -2.71 -12.06 0.78
C ILE A 333 -4.07 -11.75 0.16
N ILE A 334 -4.90 -12.77 -0.02
CA ILE A 334 -6.27 -12.60 -0.51
C ILE A 334 -7.20 -12.41 0.68
N VAL A 335 -8.00 -11.36 0.62
CA VAL A 335 -9.09 -11.10 1.57
C VAL A 335 -10.41 -10.93 0.83
N GLN A 336 -11.51 -11.17 1.52
CA GLN A 336 -12.86 -11.06 0.98
C GLN A 336 -13.71 -10.15 1.88
N ILE A 337 -14.58 -9.36 1.26
CA ILE A 337 -15.53 -8.51 1.97
C ILE A 337 -16.75 -9.35 2.35
N HIS A 338 -17.06 -9.42 3.64
CA HIS A 338 -18.26 -10.08 4.16
C HIS A 338 -19.44 -9.11 4.27
N LYS A 339 -20.64 -9.65 4.58
CA LYS A 339 -21.89 -8.86 4.69
C LYS A 339 -21.84 -7.74 5.73
N ASN A 340 -20.98 -7.88 6.74
CA ASN A 340 -20.74 -6.85 7.75
C ASN A 340 -19.80 -5.71 7.27
N GLY A 341 -19.34 -5.74 6.01
CA GLY A 341 -18.44 -4.76 5.43
C GLY A 341 -16.97 -4.94 5.84
N LEU A 342 -16.65 -5.95 6.62
CA LEU A 342 -15.27 -6.22 7.05
C LEU A 342 -14.57 -7.16 6.08
N LEU A 343 -13.24 -7.04 6.05
CA LEU A 343 -12.35 -7.86 5.27
C LEU A 343 -11.91 -9.08 6.09
N TYR A 344 -12.02 -10.27 5.51
CA TYR A 344 -11.58 -11.51 6.13
C TYR A 344 -10.60 -12.22 5.20
N GLN A 345 -9.57 -12.81 5.78
CA GLN A 345 -8.62 -13.62 5.04
C GLN A 345 -9.30 -14.86 4.46
N VAL A 346 -9.00 -15.19 3.20
CA VAL A 346 -9.56 -16.35 2.51
C VAL A 346 -8.73 -17.59 2.81
N GLY A 347 -9.36 -18.61 3.42
CA GLY A 347 -8.72 -19.89 3.74
C GLY A 347 -7.71 -19.83 4.89
N SER A 348 -6.92 -20.90 5.07
CA SER A 348 -5.90 -21.02 6.11
C SER A 348 -4.57 -20.39 5.73
N HIS A 349 -4.49 -19.73 4.63
CA HIS A 349 -3.29 -19.10 4.10
C HIS A 349 -3.60 -18.14 3.00
N PRO A 350 -2.84 -18.18 1.99
CA PRO A 350 -1.40 -18.02 2.06
C PRO A 350 -1.02 -16.68 1.50
N TRP A 351 -0.06 -16.14 2.10
CA TRP A 351 0.71 -15.09 1.46
C TRP A 351 1.25 -15.63 0.13
N TYR A 352 1.24 -14.81 -0.89
CA TYR A 352 1.80 -15.12 -2.19
C TYR A 352 2.80 -14.05 -2.62
N ASN A 353 3.80 -14.47 -3.36
CA ASN A 353 4.80 -13.57 -3.94
C ASN A 353 4.15 -12.75 -5.06
N THR A 354 4.21 -11.43 -4.93
CA THR A 354 3.55 -10.47 -5.83
C THR A 354 4.13 -10.45 -7.25
N PHE A 355 5.27 -11.09 -7.49
CA PHE A 355 5.93 -11.13 -8.80
C PHE A 355 5.85 -12.50 -9.48
N THR A 356 5.59 -13.56 -8.74
CA THR A 356 5.60 -14.92 -9.28
C THR A 356 4.30 -15.68 -9.06
N GLY A 357 3.47 -15.23 -8.10
CA GLY A 357 2.32 -15.97 -7.61
C GLY A 357 2.68 -17.20 -6.76
N ALA A 358 3.97 -17.42 -6.45
CA ALA A 358 4.38 -18.52 -5.60
C ALA A 358 3.89 -18.29 -4.16
N LEU A 359 3.37 -19.36 -3.55
CA LEU A 359 2.86 -19.31 -2.18
C LEU A 359 4.01 -19.24 -1.17
N TYR A 360 3.82 -18.50 -0.09
CA TYR A 360 4.76 -18.43 1.02
C TYR A 360 4.72 -19.74 1.81
N GLN A 361 5.83 -20.45 1.79
CA GLN A 361 5.96 -21.75 2.45
C GLN A 361 6.75 -21.60 3.76
N ASN A 362 6.24 -20.87 4.72
CA ASN A 362 6.83 -20.91 6.05
C ASN A 362 6.02 -21.86 6.95
N THR A 363 6.63 -22.96 7.36
CA THR A 363 6.05 -23.93 8.29
C THR A 363 6.24 -23.54 9.75
N VAL A 364 6.97 -22.46 10.03
CA VAL A 364 7.18 -21.93 11.38
C VAL A 364 6.32 -20.68 11.53
N GLY A 365 5.40 -20.67 12.48
CA GLY A 365 4.59 -19.52 12.83
C GLY A 365 5.49 -18.31 13.12
N TRP A 366 5.10 -17.16 12.57
CA TRP A 366 5.78 -15.86 12.71
C TRP A 366 4.91 -14.91 13.52
#